data_9a8717ee4739be2d2bb5b704af1115e2
#
_entry.id   9a8717ee4739be2d2bb5b704af1115e2
#
_cell.length_a   1.000
_cell.length_b   1.000
_cell.length_c   1.000
_cell.angle_alpha   90.00
_cell.angle_beta   90.00
_cell.angle_gamma   90.00
#
_symmetry.space_group_name_H-M   'P 1'
#
loop_
_entity.id
_entity.type
_entity.pdbx_description
1 polymer ?
#
loop_
_entity_poly.entity_id
_entity_poly.type
_entity_poly.pdbx_seq_one_letter_code
_entity_poly.pdbx_strand_id
1 'polypeptide(L)'
;MLVIIGYAIVIFSVFGGFALEGGSLYALFQPYELLIIGGAALGAFIVGNNPKVIKSSIKGAFSVFKGANYSRKFYIELLSLFFELTNKIRKEGVLSIEADIENYKESPLFSPYKLVTREDKIMEFICDHLRLIVTGRVDVMHLELLMDQDIETFEHEGELPINAITKVADSLPAFGIVAAVMGVVTTMQMINGSAEELGAHVAKALVGTFLGILIGYGFTAPIAAILENRLHAVVTILQSIKVVLLASVHNLAPTIAVEFARKVLYSAERPTSNELEIILKEVRANKNKEREADATKEPEPT
;
A
#
# COMPACT_ATOMS: atom_id res chain seq x y z
N MET A 1 -13.87 1.62 -3.75
CA MET A 1 -14.92 2.10 -4.66
C MET A 1 -14.35 2.63 -5.98
N LEU A 2 -13.35 3.53 -5.99
CA LEU A 2 -12.78 4.08 -7.24
C LEU A 2 -12.24 3.03 -8.21
N VAL A 3 -11.62 1.96 -7.72
CA VAL A 3 -11.09 0.85 -8.53
C VAL A 3 -12.19 0.18 -9.35
N ILE A 4 -13.32 -0.14 -8.72
CA ILE A 4 -14.46 -0.78 -9.38
C ILE A 4 -15.08 0.16 -10.42
N ILE A 5 -15.21 1.46 -10.07
CA ILE A 5 -15.71 2.48 -11.00
C ILE A 5 -14.78 2.61 -12.20
N GLY A 6 -13.46 2.68 -11.96
CA GLY A 6 -12.48 2.76 -13.04
C GLY A 6 -12.54 1.56 -13.99
N TYR A 7 -12.60 0.35 -13.47
CA TYR A 7 -12.75 -0.84 -14.32
C TYR A 7 -14.10 -0.89 -15.05
N ALA A 8 -15.19 -0.45 -14.42
CA ALA A 8 -16.47 -0.32 -15.09
C ALA A 8 -16.39 0.65 -16.27
N ILE A 9 -15.73 1.81 -16.10
CA ILE A 9 -15.52 2.77 -17.19
C ILE A 9 -14.72 2.14 -18.34
N VAL A 10 -13.63 1.41 -18.03
CA VAL A 10 -12.84 0.72 -19.08
C VAL A 10 -13.72 -0.26 -19.85
N ILE A 11 -14.47 -1.12 -19.14
CA ILE A 11 -15.35 -2.12 -19.76
C ILE A 11 -16.42 -1.43 -20.63
N PHE A 12 -17.16 -0.48 -20.08
CA PHE A 12 -18.25 0.19 -20.82
C PHE A 12 -17.74 1.01 -21.99
N SER A 13 -16.59 1.70 -21.87
CA SER A 13 -16.02 2.49 -22.95
C SER A 13 -15.54 1.60 -24.11
N VAL A 14 -14.82 0.52 -23.81
CA VAL A 14 -14.26 -0.35 -24.83
C VAL A 14 -15.33 -1.22 -25.48
N PHE A 15 -16.07 -1.99 -24.70
CA PHE A 15 -17.06 -2.93 -25.24
C PHE A 15 -18.36 -2.20 -25.67
N GLY A 16 -18.76 -1.16 -24.95
CA GLY A 16 -19.90 -0.34 -25.33
C GLY A 16 -19.63 0.46 -26.61
N GLY A 17 -18.47 1.09 -26.74
CA GLY A 17 -18.05 1.77 -27.96
C GLY A 17 -18.05 0.82 -29.17
N PHE A 18 -17.44 -0.37 -29.03
CA PHE A 18 -17.42 -1.39 -30.08
C PHE A 18 -18.83 -1.85 -30.49
N ALA A 19 -19.73 -2.04 -29.52
CA ALA A 19 -21.11 -2.44 -29.78
C ALA A 19 -21.92 -1.32 -30.49
N LEU A 20 -21.69 -0.06 -30.10
CA LEU A 20 -22.35 1.11 -30.74
C LEU A 20 -21.90 1.31 -32.20
N GLU A 21 -20.68 0.94 -32.54
CA GLU A 21 -20.16 0.92 -33.91
C GLU A 21 -20.72 -0.24 -34.76
N GLY A 22 -21.52 -1.14 -34.15
CA GLY A 22 -22.12 -2.31 -34.81
C GLY A 22 -21.25 -3.57 -34.71
N GLY A 23 -20.21 -3.57 -33.89
CA GLY A 23 -19.34 -4.71 -33.66
C GLY A 23 -20.03 -5.82 -32.87
N SER A 24 -19.79 -7.07 -33.26
CA SER A 24 -20.30 -8.25 -32.54
C SER A 24 -19.43 -8.58 -31.34
N LEU A 25 -19.94 -8.39 -30.12
CA LEU A 25 -19.23 -8.74 -28.87
C LEU A 25 -18.86 -10.23 -28.81
N TYR A 26 -19.63 -11.11 -29.48
CA TYR A 26 -19.30 -12.51 -29.56
C TYR A 26 -17.99 -12.78 -30.34
N ALA A 27 -17.68 -11.96 -31.32
CA ALA A 27 -16.42 -12.05 -32.06
C ALA A 27 -15.18 -11.79 -31.21
N LEU A 28 -15.33 -11.02 -30.13
CA LEU A 28 -14.25 -10.75 -29.18
C LEU A 28 -14.02 -11.89 -28.16
N PHE A 29 -14.95 -12.83 -28.05
CA PHE A 29 -14.81 -13.97 -27.15
C PHE A 29 -13.98 -15.07 -27.82
N GLN A 30 -12.68 -15.06 -27.59
CA GLN A 30 -11.72 -15.99 -28.17
C GLN A 30 -10.99 -16.79 -27.08
N PRO A 31 -11.54 -17.93 -26.61
CA PRO A 31 -10.99 -18.66 -25.46
C PRO A 31 -9.59 -19.23 -25.70
N TYR A 32 -9.25 -19.60 -26.96
CA TYR A 32 -7.91 -20.10 -27.29
C TYR A 32 -6.87 -19.00 -27.23
N GLU A 33 -7.19 -17.79 -27.70
CA GLU A 33 -6.33 -16.62 -27.59
C GLU A 33 -6.08 -16.25 -26.12
N LEU A 34 -7.14 -16.27 -25.30
CA LEU A 34 -7.02 -16.05 -23.86
C LEU A 34 -6.14 -17.10 -23.17
N LEU A 35 -6.21 -18.37 -23.60
CA LEU A 35 -5.37 -19.43 -23.07
C LEU A 35 -3.88 -19.20 -23.42
N ILE A 36 -3.60 -18.81 -24.67
CA ILE A 36 -2.23 -18.52 -25.11
C ILE A 36 -1.66 -17.34 -24.31
N ILE A 37 -2.38 -16.23 -24.29
CA ILE A 37 -1.92 -14.98 -23.64
C ILE A 37 -1.79 -15.19 -22.12
N GLY A 38 -2.87 -15.64 -21.48
CA GLY A 38 -2.89 -15.81 -20.03
C GLY A 38 -1.99 -16.93 -19.53
N GLY A 39 -1.96 -18.05 -20.25
CA GLY A 39 -1.09 -19.20 -19.94
C GLY A 39 0.39 -18.86 -20.07
N ALA A 40 0.78 -18.19 -21.16
CA ALA A 40 2.17 -17.76 -21.36
C ALA A 40 2.61 -16.70 -20.33
N ALA A 41 1.76 -15.70 -20.06
CA ALA A 41 2.04 -14.70 -19.04
C ALA A 41 2.16 -15.30 -17.63
N LEU A 42 1.26 -16.24 -17.28
CA LEU A 42 1.31 -16.96 -16.02
C LEU A 42 2.57 -17.84 -15.91
N GLY A 43 2.91 -18.57 -16.97
CA GLY A 43 4.13 -19.37 -17.03
C GLY A 43 5.38 -18.52 -16.82
N ALA A 44 5.51 -17.40 -17.53
CA ALA A 44 6.61 -16.46 -17.40
C ALA A 44 6.67 -15.85 -15.98
N PHE A 45 5.53 -15.52 -15.40
CA PHE A 45 5.43 -15.02 -14.02
C PHE A 45 5.94 -16.06 -13.01
N ILE A 46 5.57 -17.33 -13.13
CA ILE A 46 6.02 -18.40 -12.22
C ILE A 46 7.52 -18.65 -12.36
N VAL A 47 8.04 -18.71 -13.58
CA VAL A 47 9.48 -18.93 -13.83
C VAL A 47 10.33 -17.76 -13.34
N GLY A 48 9.84 -16.55 -13.47
CA GLY A 48 10.59 -15.33 -13.14
C GLY A 48 10.57 -14.92 -11.66
N ASN A 49 9.81 -15.62 -10.80
CA ASN A 49 9.62 -15.19 -9.41
C ASN A 49 9.75 -16.34 -8.40
N ASN A 50 10.26 -16.04 -7.22
CA ASN A 50 10.28 -17.00 -6.12
C ASN A 50 8.88 -17.19 -5.50
N PRO A 51 8.62 -18.32 -4.79
CA PRO A 51 7.30 -18.62 -4.23
C PRO A 51 6.75 -17.56 -3.26
N LYS A 52 7.63 -16.84 -2.53
CA LYS A 52 7.22 -15.77 -1.62
C LYS A 52 6.66 -14.58 -2.39
N VAL A 53 7.34 -14.17 -3.47
CA VAL A 53 6.89 -13.08 -4.35
C VAL A 53 5.59 -13.46 -5.07
N ILE A 54 5.47 -14.69 -5.55
CA ILE A 54 4.23 -15.17 -6.18
C ILE A 54 3.05 -15.02 -5.21
N LYS A 55 3.21 -15.53 -3.97
CA LYS A 55 2.15 -15.45 -2.95
C LYS A 55 1.80 -14.02 -2.57
N SER A 56 2.80 -13.15 -2.39
CA SER A 56 2.59 -11.74 -2.04
C SER A 56 1.96 -10.94 -3.18
N SER A 57 2.34 -11.20 -4.45
CA SER A 57 1.72 -10.59 -5.63
C SER A 57 0.23 -10.93 -5.74
N ILE A 58 -0.12 -12.20 -5.59
CA ILE A 58 -1.53 -12.65 -5.62
C ILE A 58 -2.31 -12.00 -4.47
N LYS A 59 -1.78 -12.07 -3.24
CA LYS A 59 -2.42 -11.43 -2.08
C LYS A 59 -2.57 -9.93 -2.26
N GLY A 60 -1.54 -9.27 -2.79
CA GLY A 60 -1.52 -7.85 -3.13
C GLY A 60 -2.61 -7.49 -4.13
N ALA A 61 -2.68 -8.20 -5.25
CA ALA A 61 -3.68 -7.97 -6.30
C ALA A 61 -5.12 -8.03 -5.76
N PHE A 62 -5.44 -9.02 -4.92
CA PHE A 62 -6.76 -9.08 -4.29
C PHE A 62 -6.99 -7.99 -3.23
N SER A 63 -5.93 -7.51 -2.57
CA SER A 63 -6.04 -6.48 -1.54
C SER A 63 -6.47 -5.12 -2.10
N VAL A 64 -6.22 -4.86 -3.38
CA VAL A 64 -6.56 -3.60 -4.06
C VAL A 64 -8.05 -3.27 -3.95
N PHE A 65 -8.89 -4.28 -3.90
CA PHE A 65 -10.35 -4.14 -3.77
C PHE A 65 -10.82 -3.78 -2.34
N LYS A 66 -9.93 -3.88 -1.33
CA LYS A 66 -10.29 -3.59 0.08
C LYS A 66 -10.23 -2.11 0.48
N GLY A 67 -9.98 -1.20 -0.45
CA GLY A 67 -9.90 0.24 -0.16
C GLY A 67 -8.53 0.69 0.40
N ALA A 68 -8.36 2.01 0.55
CA ALA A 68 -7.15 2.61 1.13
C ALA A 68 -7.20 2.54 2.67
N ASN A 69 -6.07 2.17 3.30
CA ASN A 69 -5.99 2.01 4.75
C ASN A 69 -5.75 3.34 5.48
N TYR A 70 -5.11 4.33 4.82
CA TYR A 70 -4.63 5.55 5.46
C TYR A 70 -5.50 6.74 5.10
N SER A 71 -6.48 7.01 5.96
CA SER A 71 -7.33 8.21 5.86
C SER A 71 -6.72 9.37 6.66
N ARG A 72 -7.20 10.60 6.43
CA ARG A 72 -6.82 11.77 7.25
C ARG A 72 -6.98 11.51 8.76
N LYS A 73 -7.99 10.73 9.16
CA LYS A 73 -8.20 10.34 10.55
C LYS A 73 -7.05 9.50 11.09
N PHE A 74 -6.50 8.60 10.27
CA PHE A 74 -5.32 7.80 10.63
C PHE A 74 -4.12 8.71 10.94
N TYR A 75 -3.83 9.70 10.09
CA TYR A 75 -2.71 10.62 10.31
C TYR A 75 -2.90 11.49 11.55
N ILE A 76 -4.12 11.88 11.86
CA ILE A 76 -4.45 12.60 13.09
C ILE A 76 -4.18 11.71 14.33
N GLU A 77 -4.63 10.44 14.31
CA GLU A 77 -4.37 9.50 15.39
C GLU A 77 -2.85 9.26 15.56
N LEU A 78 -2.11 9.10 14.46
CA LEU A 78 -0.66 8.90 14.46
C LEU A 78 0.08 10.08 15.11
N LEU A 79 -0.23 11.32 14.70
CA LEU A 79 0.39 12.52 15.24
C LEU A 79 0.01 12.75 16.72
N SER A 80 -1.20 12.39 17.11
CA SER A 80 -1.65 12.44 18.50
C SER A 80 -0.92 11.42 19.37
N LEU A 81 -0.76 10.20 18.88
CA LEU A 81 0.06 9.16 19.52
C LEU A 81 1.51 9.63 19.72
N PHE A 82 2.11 10.20 18.68
CA PHE A 82 3.48 10.73 18.79
C PHE A 82 3.60 11.81 19.83
N PHE A 83 2.61 12.68 19.95
CA PHE A 83 2.60 13.72 20.95
C PHE A 83 2.52 13.13 22.38
N GLU A 84 1.68 12.14 22.61
CA GLU A 84 1.59 11.49 23.91
C GLU A 84 2.84 10.71 24.26
N LEU A 85 3.37 9.94 23.32
CA LEU A 85 4.60 9.17 23.46
C LEU A 85 5.78 10.07 23.84
N THR A 86 6.01 11.13 23.06
CA THR A 86 7.12 12.06 23.31
C THR A 86 6.94 12.87 24.60
N ASN A 87 5.70 13.19 24.98
CA ASN A 87 5.40 13.81 26.26
C ASN A 87 5.69 12.88 27.44
N LYS A 88 5.34 11.60 27.34
CA LYS A 88 5.61 10.60 28.37
C LYS A 88 7.11 10.41 28.56
N ILE A 89 7.83 10.19 27.46
CA ILE A 89 9.29 10.05 27.46
C ILE A 89 9.96 11.28 28.11
N ARG A 90 9.52 12.48 27.74
CA ARG A 90 10.12 13.72 28.27
C ARG A 90 9.86 13.96 29.74
N LYS A 91 8.66 13.60 30.26
CA LYS A 91 8.26 13.85 31.64
C LYS A 91 8.71 12.77 32.61
N GLU A 92 8.63 11.53 32.18
CA GLU A 92 8.76 10.36 33.03
C GLU A 92 10.05 9.56 32.72
N GLY A 93 10.77 9.99 31.66
CA GLY A 93 11.97 9.31 31.17
C GLY A 93 11.67 8.17 30.20
N VAL A 94 12.69 7.74 29.47
CA VAL A 94 12.58 6.70 28.42
C VAL A 94 12.12 5.36 28.99
N LEU A 95 12.53 4.99 30.20
CA LEU A 95 12.16 3.72 30.84
C LEU A 95 10.65 3.60 31.14
N SER A 96 9.94 4.73 31.23
CA SER A 96 8.50 4.75 31.51
C SER A 96 7.62 4.09 30.45
N ILE A 97 8.14 3.92 29.24
CA ILE A 97 7.39 3.33 28.12
C ILE A 97 7.67 1.83 27.94
N GLU A 98 8.53 1.21 28.73
CA GLU A 98 8.92 -0.20 28.59
C GLU A 98 7.71 -1.13 28.68
N ALA A 99 6.86 -0.97 29.69
CA ALA A 99 5.63 -1.75 29.83
C ALA A 99 4.62 -1.53 28.68
N ASP A 100 4.56 -0.31 28.15
CA ASP A 100 3.69 0.02 27.02
C ASP A 100 4.13 -0.70 25.74
N ILE A 101 5.44 -0.81 25.51
CA ILE A 101 6.01 -1.48 24.32
C ILE A 101 5.80 -2.99 24.37
N GLU A 102 5.97 -3.60 25.54
CA GLU A 102 5.83 -5.06 25.76
C GLU A 102 4.43 -5.55 25.36
N ASN A 103 3.40 -4.81 25.75
CA ASN A 103 2.00 -5.13 25.45
C ASN A 103 1.24 -3.92 24.89
N TYR A 104 1.63 -3.47 23.70
CA TYR A 104 1.06 -2.28 23.08
C TYR A 104 -0.46 -2.36 22.87
N LYS A 105 -1.03 -3.56 22.69
CA LYS A 105 -2.48 -3.74 22.44
C LYS A 105 -3.33 -3.41 23.66
N GLU A 106 -2.80 -3.60 24.87
CA GLU A 106 -3.48 -3.34 26.14
C GLU A 106 -2.97 -2.07 26.82
N SER A 107 -1.89 -1.48 26.29
CA SER A 107 -1.30 -0.27 26.84
C SER A 107 -2.25 0.91 26.82
N PRO A 108 -2.40 1.66 27.93
CA PRO A 108 -3.19 2.90 27.95
C PRO A 108 -2.62 3.99 27.03
N LEU A 109 -1.35 3.91 26.65
CA LEU A 109 -0.72 4.83 25.70
C LEU A 109 -1.14 4.56 24.26
N PHE A 110 -1.18 3.29 23.84
CA PHE A 110 -1.43 2.89 22.46
C PHE A 110 -2.90 2.55 22.17
N SER A 111 -3.63 1.96 23.11
CA SER A 111 -4.99 1.45 22.92
C SER A 111 -6.04 2.49 22.47
N PRO A 112 -5.93 3.80 22.78
CA PRO A 112 -6.87 4.79 22.25
C PRO A 112 -6.76 4.99 20.73
N TYR A 113 -5.60 4.72 20.13
CA TYR A 113 -5.26 4.97 18.73
C TYR A 113 -5.49 3.73 17.86
N LYS A 114 -6.76 3.31 17.76
CA LYS A 114 -7.14 2.03 17.15
C LYS A 114 -6.80 1.90 15.67
N LEU A 115 -6.74 3.00 14.92
CA LEU A 115 -6.38 2.95 13.52
C LEU A 115 -4.89 2.65 13.35
N VAL A 116 -4.04 3.18 14.23
CA VAL A 116 -2.59 2.95 14.21
C VAL A 116 -2.27 1.56 14.75
N THR A 117 -2.86 1.16 15.87
CA THR A 117 -2.58 -0.13 16.54
C THR A 117 -3.05 -1.36 15.76
N ARG A 118 -3.92 -1.19 14.76
CA ARG A 118 -4.34 -2.25 13.83
C ARG A 118 -3.33 -2.54 12.72
N GLU A 119 -2.40 -1.64 12.50
CA GLU A 119 -1.37 -1.76 11.46
C GLU A 119 -0.12 -2.41 12.06
N ASP A 120 -0.10 -3.75 12.08
CA ASP A 120 0.94 -4.54 12.75
C ASP A 120 2.35 -4.12 12.32
N LYS A 121 2.58 -3.80 11.03
CA LYS A 121 3.89 -3.38 10.52
C LYS A 121 4.35 -2.03 11.07
N ILE A 122 3.43 -1.09 11.24
CA ILE A 122 3.71 0.22 11.81
C ILE A 122 4.03 0.08 13.31
N MET A 123 3.25 -0.73 14.03
CA MET A 123 3.47 -0.97 15.45
C MET A 123 4.78 -1.75 15.71
N GLU A 124 5.10 -2.75 14.88
CA GLU A 124 6.36 -3.48 14.92
C GLU A 124 7.54 -2.52 14.80
N PHE A 125 7.54 -1.64 13.78
CA PHE A 125 8.58 -0.63 13.61
C PHE A 125 8.69 0.33 14.82
N ILE A 126 7.57 0.82 15.35
CA ILE A 126 7.55 1.70 16.53
C ILE A 126 8.14 0.97 17.75
N CYS A 127 7.64 -0.22 18.07
CA CYS A 127 8.02 -0.94 19.27
C CYS A 127 9.48 -1.42 19.23
N ASP A 128 9.96 -1.91 18.08
CA ASP A 128 11.32 -2.42 17.97
C ASP A 128 12.35 -1.30 18.13
N HIS A 129 12.14 -0.15 17.52
CA HIS A 129 13.06 0.97 17.69
C HIS A 129 12.94 1.64 19.07
N LEU A 130 11.75 1.67 19.67
CA LEU A 130 11.60 2.12 21.06
C LEU A 130 12.32 1.20 22.05
N ARG A 131 12.31 -0.13 21.85
CA ARG A 131 13.09 -1.08 22.66
C ARG A 131 14.59 -0.75 22.61
N LEU A 132 15.11 -0.44 21.44
CA LEU A 132 16.52 -0.02 21.31
C LEU A 132 16.81 1.26 22.06
N ILE A 133 15.91 2.25 21.98
CA ILE A 133 16.03 3.53 22.71
C ILE A 133 16.00 3.28 24.23
N VAL A 134 15.09 2.44 24.73
CA VAL A 134 14.97 2.09 26.16
C VAL A 134 16.24 1.43 26.70
N THR A 135 16.90 0.58 25.90
CA THR A 135 18.17 -0.05 26.35
C THR A 135 19.30 0.96 26.59
N GLY A 136 19.25 2.14 26.00
CA GLY A 136 20.23 3.22 26.10
C GLY A 136 21.64 2.85 25.60
N ARG A 137 21.80 1.74 24.86
CA ARG A 137 23.08 1.21 24.41
C ARG A 137 23.45 1.63 22.98
N VAL A 138 22.52 2.24 22.25
CA VAL A 138 22.72 2.64 20.85
C VAL A 138 22.80 4.16 20.81
N ASP A 139 23.84 4.70 20.21
CA ASP A 139 23.92 6.13 19.98
C ASP A 139 22.97 6.58 18.86
N VAL A 140 22.68 7.87 18.80
CA VAL A 140 21.66 8.44 17.92
C VAL A 140 21.99 8.21 16.44
N MET A 141 23.29 8.29 16.07
CA MET A 141 23.70 8.12 14.67
C MET A 141 23.51 6.67 14.21
N HIS A 142 23.87 5.69 15.05
CA HIS A 142 23.65 4.28 14.73
C HIS A 142 22.16 3.93 14.73
N LEU A 143 21.36 4.53 15.61
CA LEU A 143 19.92 4.36 15.61
C LEU A 143 19.28 4.89 14.32
N GLU A 144 19.73 6.07 13.86
CA GLU A 144 19.26 6.65 12.59
C GLU A 144 19.60 5.76 11.41
N LEU A 145 20.85 5.28 11.30
CA LEU A 145 21.27 4.38 10.24
C LEU A 145 20.47 3.07 10.25
N LEU A 146 20.19 2.52 11.42
CA LEU A 146 19.39 1.30 11.55
C LEU A 146 17.95 1.50 11.07
N MET A 147 17.32 2.62 11.46
CA MET A 147 15.97 2.96 11.00
C MET A 147 15.93 3.17 9.48
N ASP A 148 16.93 3.82 8.90
CA ASP A 148 17.03 4.01 7.45
C ASP A 148 17.13 2.67 6.74
N GLN A 149 18.00 1.77 7.21
CA GLN A 149 18.17 0.44 6.64
C GLN A 149 16.90 -0.41 6.75
N ASP A 150 16.15 -0.29 7.85
CA ASP A 150 14.89 -1.01 8.03
C ASP A 150 13.81 -0.49 7.07
N ILE A 151 13.71 0.84 6.90
CA ILE A 151 12.79 1.47 5.95
C ILE A 151 13.15 1.07 4.50
N GLU A 152 14.43 1.13 4.13
CA GLU A 152 14.92 0.73 2.80
C GLU A 152 14.62 -0.75 2.52
N THR A 153 14.85 -1.61 3.50
CA THR A 153 14.54 -3.05 3.40
C THR A 153 13.05 -3.28 3.21
N PHE A 154 12.22 -2.59 4.00
CA PHE A 154 10.76 -2.66 3.87
C PHE A 154 10.27 -2.22 2.49
N GLU A 155 10.80 -1.11 1.97
CA GLU A 155 10.48 -0.57 0.65
C GLU A 155 10.88 -1.55 -0.45
N HIS A 156 12.12 -2.04 -0.41
CA HIS A 156 12.63 -2.99 -1.40
C HIS A 156 11.84 -4.31 -1.41
N GLU A 157 11.53 -4.87 -0.24
CA GLU A 157 10.67 -6.06 -0.14
C GLU A 157 9.26 -5.82 -0.69
N GLY A 158 8.70 -4.63 -0.45
CA GLY A 158 7.39 -4.23 -0.96
C GLY A 158 7.35 -4.02 -2.47
N GLU A 159 8.46 -3.60 -3.08
CA GLU A 159 8.58 -3.43 -4.54
C GLU A 159 8.60 -4.77 -5.30
N LEU A 160 9.11 -5.84 -4.70
CA LEU A 160 9.21 -7.14 -5.40
C LEU A 160 7.88 -7.64 -5.98
N PRO A 161 6.77 -7.71 -5.23
CA PRO A 161 5.48 -8.12 -5.79
C PRO A 161 4.90 -7.10 -6.78
N ILE A 162 5.18 -5.80 -6.61
CA ILE A 162 4.75 -4.73 -7.52
C ILE A 162 5.43 -4.91 -8.88
N ASN A 163 6.74 -5.05 -8.88
CA ASN A 163 7.55 -5.28 -10.08
C ASN A 163 7.16 -6.57 -10.79
N ALA A 164 6.82 -7.62 -10.04
CA ALA A 164 6.33 -8.88 -10.62
C ALA A 164 4.99 -8.70 -11.37
N ILE A 165 4.04 -7.94 -10.79
CA ILE A 165 2.76 -7.63 -11.43
C ILE A 165 2.96 -6.71 -12.66
N THR A 166 3.84 -5.71 -12.55
CA THR A 166 4.21 -4.82 -13.67
C THR A 166 4.75 -5.62 -14.86
N LYS A 167 5.67 -6.57 -14.61
CA LYS A 167 6.19 -7.46 -15.65
C LYS A 167 5.10 -8.31 -16.30
N VAL A 168 4.10 -8.77 -15.56
CA VAL A 168 2.94 -9.45 -16.12
C VAL A 168 2.15 -8.49 -17.01
N ALA A 169 1.86 -7.28 -16.55
CA ALA A 169 1.14 -6.28 -17.36
C ALA A 169 1.84 -5.98 -18.68
N ASP A 170 3.17 -5.84 -18.67
CA ASP A 170 3.98 -5.57 -19.85
C ASP A 170 4.12 -6.80 -20.78
N SER A 171 4.06 -8.00 -20.24
CA SER A 171 4.15 -9.24 -21.04
C SER A 171 2.85 -9.60 -21.76
N LEU A 172 1.70 -9.22 -21.23
CA LEU A 172 0.39 -9.54 -21.82
C LEU A 172 0.23 -9.02 -23.25
N PRO A 173 0.55 -7.75 -23.58
CA PRO A 173 0.55 -7.28 -24.99
C PRO A 173 1.50 -8.06 -25.89
N ALA A 174 2.70 -8.40 -25.40
CA ALA A 174 3.67 -9.16 -26.16
C ALA A 174 3.14 -10.57 -26.50
N PHE A 175 2.53 -11.27 -25.55
CA PHE A 175 1.87 -12.54 -25.79
C PHE A 175 0.60 -12.40 -26.64
N GLY A 176 -0.06 -11.24 -26.60
CA GLY A 176 -1.14 -10.90 -27.54
C GLY A 176 -0.65 -10.89 -29.00
N ILE A 177 0.54 -10.34 -29.26
CA ILE A 177 1.17 -10.39 -30.59
C ILE A 177 1.50 -11.83 -30.98
N VAL A 178 2.05 -12.64 -30.06
CA VAL A 178 2.33 -14.06 -30.30
C VAL A 178 1.05 -14.80 -30.72
N ALA A 179 -0.05 -14.61 -29.99
CA ALA A 179 -1.33 -15.21 -30.30
C ALA A 179 -1.82 -14.78 -31.71
N ALA A 180 -1.73 -13.49 -32.01
CA ALA A 180 -2.10 -12.95 -33.33
C ALA A 180 -1.28 -13.58 -34.47
N VAL A 181 0.04 -13.70 -34.32
CA VAL A 181 0.92 -14.32 -35.31
C VAL A 181 0.56 -15.81 -35.51
N MET A 182 0.30 -16.56 -34.42
CA MET A 182 -0.17 -17.95 -34.51
C MET A 182 -1.52 -18.05 -35.24
N GLY A 183 -2.44 -17.12 -34.98
CA GLY A 183 -3.71 -17.03 -35.70
C GLY A 183 -3.54 -16.77 -37.20
N VAL A 184 -2.60 -15.87 -37.58
CA VAL A 184 -2.27 -15.65 -39.01
C VAL A 184 -1.65 -16.87 -39.64
N VAL A 185 -0.73 -17.58 -38.96
CA VAL A 185 -0.14 -18.84 -39.47
C VAL A 185 -1.23 -19.89 -39.74
N THR A 186 -2.19 -20.03 -38.83
CA THR A 186 -3.32 -20.95 -39.01
C THR A 186 -4.20 -20.53 -40.19
N THR A 187 -4.43 -19.21 -40.36
CA THR A 187 -5.21 -18.66 -41.50
C THR A 187 -4.52 -18.98 -42.86
N MET A 188 -3.18 -18.88 -42.89
CA MET A 188 -2.43 -19.19 -44.14
C MET A 188 -2.56 -20.66 -44.58
N GLN A 189 -2.81 -21.60 -43.67
CA GLN A 189 -3.09 -22.99 -44.02
C GLN A 189 -4.43 -23.15 -44.75
N MET A 190 -5.31 -22.16 -44.63
CA MET A 190 -6.63 -22.14 -45.25
C MET A 190 -6.72 -21.21 -46.49
N ILE A 191 -5.59 -20.86 -47.10
CA ILE A 191 -5.52 -19.88 -48.20
C ILE A 191 -6.38 -20.24 -49.42
N ASN A 192 -6.72 -21.50 -49.57
CA ASN A 192 -7.60 -22.00 -50.64
C ASN A 192 -9.09 -21.94 -50.27
N GLY A 193 -9.45 -21.45 -49.07
CA GLY A 193 -10.83 -21.27 -48.61
C GLY A 193 -11.50 -20.04 -49.25
N SER A 194 -12.73 -19.78 -48.86
CA SER A 194 -13.47 -18.60 -49.32
C SER A 194 -12.87 -17.31 -48.69
N ALA A 195 -12.99 -16.18 -49.39
CA ALA A 195 -12.54 -14.88 -48.88
C ALA A 195 -13.23 -14.51 -47.56
N GLU A 196 -14.48 -14.94 -47.35
CA GLU A 196 -15.25 -14.73 -46.13
C GLU A 196 -14.66 -15.49 -44.94
N GLU A 197 -14.29 -16.77 -45.12
CA GLU A 197 -13.63 -17.60 -44.11
C GLU A 197 -12.26 -17.01 -43.74
N LEU A 198 -11.48 -16.61 -44.75
CA LEU A 198 -10.19 -15.98 -44.57
C LEU A 198 -10.31 -14.68 -43.72
N GLY A 199 -11.27 -13.83 -44.07
CA GLY A 199 -11.56 -12.59 -43.35
C GLY A 199 -11.95 -12.85 -41.88
N ALA A 200 -12.78 -13.87 -41.63
CA ALA A 200 -13.16 -14.26 -40.26
C ALA A 200 -11.95 -14.75 -39.44
N HIS A 201 -11.04 -15.51 -40.03
CA HIS A 201 -9.83 -15.98 -39.33
C HIS A 201 -8.83 -14.84 -39.04
N VAL A 202 -8.65 -13.90 -39.96
CA VAL A 202 -7.83 -12.71 -39.75
C VAL A 202 -8.41 -11.86 -38.65
N ALA A 203 -9.72 -11.64 -38.62
CA ALA A 203 -10.39 -10.89 -37.56
C ALA A 203 -10.17 -11.54 -36.19
N LYS A 204 -10.27 -12.88 -36.08
CA LYS A 204 -9.96 -13.59 -34.82
C LYS A 204 -8.52 -13.38 -34.36
N ALA A 205 -7.55 -13.49 -35.26
CA ALA A 205 -6.14 -13.29 -34.92
C ALA A 205 -5.87 -11.88 -34.35
N LEU A 206 -6.54 -10.85 -34.85
CA LEU A 206 -6.40 -9.46 -34.33
C LEU A 206 -6.96 -9.29 -32.90
N VAL A 207 -7.95 -10.11 -32.54
CA VAL A 207 -8.53 -10.07 -31.16
C VAL A 207 -7.50 -10.44 -30.11
N GLY A 208 -6.54 -11.33 -30.41
CA GLY A 208 -5.45 -11.67 -29.48
C GLY A 208 -4.63 -10.45 -29.06
N THR A 209 -4.21 -9.63 -30.03
CA THR A 209 -3.50 -8.38 -29.72
C THR A 209 -4.35 -7.42 -28.89
N PHE A 210 -5.61 -7.24 -29.28
CA PHE A 210 -6.56 -6.40 -28.55
C PHE A 210 -6.72 -6.85 -27.08
N LEU A 211 -6.97 -8.15 -26.85
CA LEU A 211 -7.14 -8.69 -25.49
C LEU A 211 -5.87 -8.57 -24.68
N GLY A 212 -4.70 -8.84 -25.23
CA GLY A 212 -3.42 -8.69 -24.56
C GLY A 212 -3.20 -7.27 -24.04
N ILE A 213 -3.45 -6.26 -24.88
CA ILE A 213 -3.33 -4.84 -24.52
C ILE A 213 -4.38 -4.44 -23.46
N LEU A 214 -5.63 -4.85 -23.66
CA LEU A 214 -6.71 -4.50 -22.75
C LEU A 214 -6.48 -5.09 -21.35
N ILE A 215 -6.13 -6.37 -21.25
CA ILE A 215 -5.88 -7.03 -19.96
C ILE A 215 -4.62 -6.47 -19.31
N GLY A 216 -3.56 -6.26 -20.09
CA GLY A 216 -2.30 -5.70 -19.59
C GLY A 216 -2.46 -4.30 -19.01
N TYR A 217 -2.84 -3.35 -19.83
CA TYR A 217 -2.88 -1.93 -19.45
C TYR A 217 -4.22 -1.47 -18.88
N GLY A 218 -5.33 -2.10 -19.26
CA GLY A 218 -6.64 -1.75 -18.72
C GLY A 218 -6.91 -2.32 -17.34
N PHE A 219 -6.34 -3.48 -17.00
CA PHE A 219 -6.65 -4.18 -15.75
C PHE A 219 -5.41 -4.46 -14.88
N THR A 220 -4.32 -5.00 -15.45
CA THR A 220 -3.19 -5.48 -14.65
C THR A 220 -2.28 -4.34 -14.20
N ALA A 221 -1.91 -3.42 -15.09
CA ALA A 221 -1.04 -2.29 -14.75
C ALA A 221 -1.61 -1.38 -13.64
N PRO A 222 -2.92 -1.03 -13.62
CA PRO A 222 -3.50 -0.27 -12.53
C PRO A 222 -3.40 -0.94 -11.16
N ILE A 223 -3.38 -2.29 -11.09
CA ILE A 223 -3.17 -3.01 -9.83
C ILE A 223 -1.78 -2.72 -9.27
N ALA A 224 -0.74 -2.79 -10.11
CA ALA A 224 0.63 -2.48 -9.70
C ALA A 224 0.74 -1.03 -9.20
N ALA A 225 0.19 -0.07 -9.94
CA ALA A 225 0.20 1.35 -9.55
C ALA A 225 -0.48 1.62 -8.20
N ILE A 226 -1.60 0.93 -7.91
CA ILE A 226 -2.27 1.08 -6.60
C ILE A 226 -1.42 0.51 -5.47
N LEU A 227 -0.77 -0.63 -5.68
CA LEU A 227 0.12 -1.23 -4.69
C LEU A 227 1.34 -0.36 -4.43
N GLU A 228 1.92 0.23 -5.45
CA GLU A 228 3.03 1.17 -5.38
C GLU A 228 2.65 2.40 -4.53
N ASN A 229 1.51 3.04 -4.83
CA ASN A 229 1.01 4.16 -4.04
C ASN A 229 0.80 3.80 -2.55
N ARG A 230 0.33 2.57 -2.27
CA ARG A 230 0.17 2.09 -0.89
C ARG A 230 1.52 1.86 -0.21
N LEU A 231 2.49 1.31 -0.90
CA LEU A 231 3.84 1.11 -0.38
C LEU A 231 4.46 2.46 -0.01
N HIS A 232 4.43 3.44 -0.90
CA HIS A 232 4.96 4.78 -0.63
C HIS A 232 4.25 5.48 0.53
N ALA A 233 2.94 5.27 0.72
CA ALA A 233 2.23 5.80 1.88
C ALA A 233 2.77 5.20 3.20
N VAL A 234 3.02 3.87 3.24
CA VAL A 234 3.62 3.24 4.43
C VAL A 234 5.04 3.72 4.66
N VAL A 235 5.88 3.78 3.64
CA VAL A 235 7.26 4.30 3.73
C VAL A 235 7.27 5.71 4.31
N THR A 236 6.39 6.59 3.83
CA THR A 236 6.23 7.96 4.37
C THR A 236 5.83 7.95 5.85
N ILE A 237 4.97 7.03 6.27
CA ILE A 237 4.60 6.86 7.68
C ILE A 237 5.82 6.42 8.50
N LEU A 238 6.57 5.41 8.05
CA LEU A 238 7.78 4.94 8.73
C LEU A 238 8.83 6.05 8.87
N GLN A 239 9.03 6.85 7.82
CA GLN A 239 9.89 8.02 7.87
C GLN A 239 9.41 9.07 8.89
N SER A 240 8.10 9.29 9.00
CA SER A 240 7.54 10.20 10.00
C SER A 240 7.75 9.69 11.43
N ILE A 241 7.66 8.36 11.64
CA ILE A 241 7.98 7.71 12.92
C ILE A 241 9.47 7.91 13.25
N LYS A 242 10.36 7.60 12.30
CA LYS A 242 11.82 7.79 12.47
C LYS A 242 12.13 9.19 12.98
N VAL A 243 11.59 10.21 12.31
CA VAL A 243 11.86 11.62 12.65
C VAL A 243 11.38 11.97 14.06
N VAL A 244 10.23 11.46 14.49
CA VAL A 244 9.73 11.67 15.86
C VAL A 244 10.59 10.98 16.89
N LEU A 245 10.98 9.73 16.65
CA LEU A 245 11.79 8.99 17.60
C LEU A 245 13.17 9.62 17.78
N LEU A 246 13.80 10.04 16.69
CA LEU A 246 15.08 10.78 16.75
C LEU A 246 14.92 12.13 17.47
N ALA A 247 13.86 12.88 17.19
CA ALA A 247 13.56 14.12 17.89
C ALA A 247 13.36 13.91 19.39
N SER A 248 12.78 12.79 19.79
CA SER A 248 12.59 12.40 21.19
C SER A 248 13.94 12.09 21.88
N VAL A 249 14.82 11.35 21.22
CA VAL A 249 16.16 11.05 21.73
C VAL A 249 17.01 12.34 21.87
N HIS A 250 16.86 13.27 20.94
CA HIS A 250 17.47 14.61 21.04
C HIS A 250 16.79 15.54 22.07
N ASN A 251 15.80 15.04 22.80
CA ASN A 251 15.11 15.78 23.87
C ASN A 251 14.38 17.05 23.37
N LEU A 252 13.95 17.06 22.09
CA LEU A 252 13.19 18.16 21.53
C LEU A 252 11.81 18.27 22.19
N ALA A 253 11.21 19.47 22.14
CA ALA A 253 9.86 19.65 22.65
C ALA A 253 8.87 18.78 21.87
N PRO A 254 7.92 18.08 22.52
CA PRO A 254 6.95 17.21 21.88
C PRO A 254 6.20 17.87 20.71
N THR A 255 5.84 19.14 20.83
CA THR A 255 5.21 19.91 19.75
C THR A 255 6.11 20.08 18.53
N ILE A 256 7.41 20.21 18.73
CA ILE A 256 8.41 20.32 17.65
C ILE A 256 8.60 18.96 16.98
N ALA A 257 8.73 17.90 17.79
CA ALA A 257 8.87 16.53 17.27
C ALA A 257 7.69 16.14 16.36
N VAL A 258 6.47 16.44 16.79
CA VAL A 258 5.24 16.17 16.02
C VAL A 258 5.15 17.05 14.78
N GLU A 259 5.60 18.32 14.84
CA GLU A 259 5.63 19.18 13.64
C GLU A 259 6.63 18.64 12.60
N PHE A 260 7.76 18.08 13.02
CA PHE A 260 8.70 17.40 12.12
C PHE A 260 8.04 16.21 11.43
N ALA A 261 7.36 15.33 12.18
CA ALA A 261 6.61 14.22 11.63
C ALA A 261 5.55 14.69 10.61
N ARG A 262 4.78 15.72 10.98
CA ARG A 262 3.77 16.30 10.09
C ARG A 262 4.36 16.77 8.76
N LYS A 263 5.57 17.33 8.78
CA LYS A 263 6.25 17.83 7.57
C LYS A 263 6.69 16.73 6.62
N VAL A 264 6.96 15.54 7.12
CA VAL A 264 7.27 14.35 6.31
C VAL A 264 6.04 13.85 5.54
N LEU A 265 4.85 13.93 6.16
CA LEU A 265 3.60 13.46 5.55
C LEU A 265 3.20 14.28 4.33
N TYR A 266 2.55 13.63 3.35
CA TYR A 266 2.06 14.31 2.15
C TYR A 266 1.12 15.47 2.46
N SER A 267 1.29 16.57 1.74
CA SER A 267 0.54 17.81 1.99
C SER A 267 -0.98 17.69 1.84
N ALA A 268 -1.43 16.78 0.96
CA ALA A 268 -2.86 16.52 0.74
C ALA A 268 -3.55 15.80 1.91
N GLU A 269 -2.79 15.08 2.75
CA GLU A 269 -3.32 14.19 3.78
C GLU A 269 -3.04 14.68 5.19
N ARG A 270 -1.96 15.43 5.38
CA ARG A 270 -1.58 15.96 6.69
C ARG A 270 -2.49 17.10 7.15
N PRO A 271 -2.77 17.24 8.46
CA PRO A 271 -3.45 18.41 9.00
C PRO A 271 -2.59 19.68 8.77
N THR A 272 -3.23 20.85 8.68
CA THR A 272 -2.53 22.14 8.69
C THR A 272 -1.87 22.37 10.05
N SER A 273 -0.94 23.33 10.15
CA SER A 273 -0.28 23.65 11.41
C SER A 273 -1.27 24.11 12.48
N ASN A 274 -2.26 24.93 12.09
CA ASN A 274 -3.30 25.42 12.99
C ASN A 274 -4.22 24.28 13.49
N GLU A 275 -4.60 23.37 12.60
CA GLU A 275 -5.39 22.19 12.97
C GLU A 275 -4.61 21.28 13.92
N LEU A 276 -3.33 21.04 13.65
CA LEU A 276 -2.47 20.27 14.55
C LEU A 276 -2.43 20.90 15.95
N GLU A 277 -2.25 22.22 16.04
CA GLU A 277 -2.23 22.91 17.33
C GLU A 277 -3.52 22.71 18.13
N ILE A 278 -4.68 22.75 17.46
CA ILE A 278 -5.98 22.49 18.09
C ILE A 278 -6.05 21.05 18.59
N ILE A 279 -5.70 20.07 17.72
CA ILE A 279 -5.69 18.65 18.06
C ILE A 279 -4.80 18.38 19.29
N LEU A 280 -3.59 18.93 19.31
CA LEU A 280 -2.66 18.73 20.43
C LEU A 280 -3.14 19.37 21.73
N LYS A 281 -3.89 20.49 21.66
CA LYS A 281 -4.54 21.09 22.85
C LYS A 281 -5.66 20.19 23.38
N GLU A 282 -6.46 19.60 22.50
CA GLU A 282 -7.52 18.65 22.88
C GLU A 282 -6.95 17.39 23.52
N VAL A 283 -5.89 16.80 22.94
CA VAL A 283 -5.20 15.63 23.50
C VAL A 283 -4.68 15.93 24.92
N ARG A 284 -4.06 17.10 25.13
CA ARG A 284 -3.63 17.54 26.49
C ARG A 284 -4.78 17.67 27.47
N ALA A 285 -5.88 18.30 27.05
CA ALA A 285 -7.02 18.55 27.93
C ALA A 285 -7.70 17.24 28.36
N ASN A 286 -7.84 16.29 27.42
CA ASN A 286 -8.42 14.97 27.72
C ASN A 286 -7.56 14.19 28.72
N LYS A 287 -6.24 14.18 28.52
CA LYS A 287 -5.33 13.47 29.43
C LYS A 287 -5.25 14.09 30.84
N ASN A 288 -5.40 15.41 30.94
CA ASN A 288 -5.49 16.06 32.26
C ASN A 288 -6.78 15.65 32.97
N LYS A 289 -7.92 15.59 32.28
CA LYS A 289 -9.19 15.10 32.84
C LYS A 289 -9.12 13.64 33.29
N GLU A 290 -8.47 12.79 32.56
CA GLU A 290 -8.27 11.37 32.92
C GLU A 290 -7.43 11.26 34.21
N ARG A 291 -6.34 12.03 34.33
CA ARG A 291 -5.49 12.07 35.53
C ARG A 291 -6.23 12.60 36.74
N GLU A 292 -7.07 13.63 36.59
CA GLU A 292 -7.90 14.16 37.65
C GLU A 292 -8.96 13.16 38.12
N ALA A 293 -9.56 12.41 37.15
CA ALA A 293 -10.54 11.37 37.46
C ALA A 293 -9.93 10.16 38.19
N ASP A 294 -8.69 9.80 37.87
CA ASP A 294 -7.98 8.70 38.54
C ASP A 294 -7.49 9.12 39.94
N ALA A 295 -7.02 10.35 40.12
CA ALA A 295 -6.63 10.90 41.41
C ALA A 295 -7.81 11.01 42.40
N THR A 296 -9.03 11.16 41.90
CA THR A 296 -10.25 11.17 42.72
C THR A 296 -10.77 9.77 43.11
N LYS A 297 -10.21 8.71 42.53
CA LYS A 297 -10.57 7.29 42.80
C LYS A 297 -9.63 6.59 43.80
N GLU A 298 -8.48 7.19 44.17
CA GLU A 298 -7.64 6.64 45.21
C GLU A 298 -8.36 6.82 46.56
N PRO A 299 -8.60 5.73 47.32
CA PRO A 299 -9.22 5.82 48.64
C PRO A 299 -8.28 6.57 49.62
N GLU A 300 -8.86 7.43 50.44
CA GLU A 300 -8.14 8.06 51.56
C GLU A 300 -7.39 7.01 52.38
N PRO A 301 -6.14 7.23 52.78
CA PRO A 301 -5.41 6.29 53.60
C PRO A 301 -6.08 6.20 54.98
N THR A 302 -6.53 4.97 55.32
CA THR A 302 -7.01 4.56 56.61
C THR A 302 -5.87 4.46 57.63
#